data_a53c531651703a49a0fd3aa499f8f4a7
#
_entry.id   a53c531651703a49a0fd3aa499f8f4a7
#
_cell.length_a   1.000
_cell.length_b   1.000
_cell.length_c   1.000
_cell.angle_alpha   90.00
_cell.angle_beta   90.00
_cell.angle_gamma   90.00
#
_symmetry.space_group_name_H-M   'P 1'
#
loop_
_entity.id
_entity.type
_entity.pdbx_description
1 polymer ?
#
loop_
_entity_poly.entity_id
_entity_poly.type
_entity_poly.pdbx_seq_one_letter_code
_entity_poly.pdbx_strand_id
1 'polypeptide(L)'
;MALSLHFTKGHGTGNDFVLFADPDGEISLSEAQMQVLADRHFGIGADGIIRAVRSDKLNRREGKDVVVDEAGARALAEEPAATWFMDYYNADGSVSEMCGNGVRVFAKFLIESGLVELKSGETLAIGTRAGVRDVAVNATGFQVDMGRWKFDDFEPLVRTRGVQVARPGLGLNVGNPHVVVALSSPEELETADLTVIPQLEPAAPNGANVEFVVPSDPLVTDGVGHIRMRVHERGSGETLSCGTGVVAAALATRHWAGAGAPNNWRVDVPGGTLSVRMFPTEEGEHVALAGPATLVYTGIVELA
;
A
#
# COMPACT_ATOMS: atom_id res chain seq x y z
N MET A 1 16.96 14.98 -25.85
CA MET A 1 17.96 13.92 -25.64
C MET A 1 17.24 12.78 -24.95
N ALA A 2 17.52 11.53 -25.34
CA ALA A 2 16.97 10.38 -24.62
C ALA A 2 17.53 10.38 -23.19
N LEU A 3 16.68 10.08 -22.21
CA LEU A 3 17.07 9.94 -20.82
C LEU A 3 17.38 8.46 -20.55
N SER A 4 18.62 8.16 -20.16
CA SER A 4 19.01 6.83 -19.72
C SER A 4 18.70 6.68 -18.23
N LEU A 5 17.75 5.82 -17.88
CA LEU A 5 17.28 5.63 -16.50
C LEU A 5 17.68 4.25 -15.98
N HIS A 6 18.49 4.22 -14.92
CA HIS A 6 18.76 3.02 -14.14
C HIS A 6 17.57 2.73 -13.22
N PHE A 7 17.04 1.52 -13.29
CA PHE A 7 15.89 1.14 -12.49
C PHE A 7 16.06 -0.20 -11.77
N THR A 8 15.27 -0.40 -10.77
CA THR A 8 15.06 -1.66 -10.06
C THR A 8 13.58 -2.05 -10.14
N LYS A 9 13.28 -3.28 -10.48
CA LYS A 9 11.95 -3.86 -10.38
C LYS A 9 11.78 -4.53 -9.03
N GLY A 10 10.70 -4.22 -8.31
CA GLY A 10 10.41 -4.83 -7.03
C GLY A 10 8.89 -4.99 -6.79
N HIS A 11 8.52 -5.79 -5.79
CA HIS A 11 7.13 -5.94 -5.38
C HIS A 11 6.99 -6.23 -3.88
N GLY A 12 5.84 -5.83 -3.31
CA GLY A 12 5.37 -6.27 -2.01
C GLY A 12 4.09 -7.10 -2.19
N THR A 13 4.17 -8.42 -1.98
CA THR A 13 3.02 -9.33 -2.16
C THR A 13 2.32 -9.18 -3.52
N GLY A 14 3.09 -9.12 -4.62
CA GLY A 14 2.56 -9.04 -5.99
C GLY A 14 2.19 -7.63 -6.47
N ASN A 15 2.03 -6.66 -5.61
CA ASN A 15 1.91 -5.25 -6.00
C ASN A 15 3.30 -4.72 -6.37
N ASP A 16 3.50 -4.38 -7.63
CA ASP A 16 4.83 -4.24 -8.25
C ASP A 16 5.18 -2.82 -8.69
N PHE A 17 6.46 -2.48 -8.56
CA PHE A 17 6.95 -1.13 -8.78
C PHE A 17 8.21 -1.10 -9.63
N VAL A 18 8.36 -0.02 -10.40
CA VAL A 18 9.63 0.42 -10.96
C VAL A 18 10.21 1.47 -10.01
N LEU A 19 11.41 1.21 -9.47
CA LEU A 19 12.09 2.13 -8.55
C LEU A 19 13.35 2.68 -9.20
N PHE A 20 13.67 3.96 -8.94
CA PHE A 20 14.94 4.55 -9.34
C PHE A 20 15.43 5.56 -8.30
N ALA A 21 16.74 5.72 -8.21
CA ALA A 21 17.37 6.69 -7.31
C ALA A 21 17.61 8.02 -8.03
N ASP A 22 17.21 9.09 -7.38
CA ASP A 22 17.43 10.48 -7.81
C ASP A 22 17.67 11.36 -6.56
N PRO A 23 18.79 11.15 -5.85
CA PRO A 23 19.04 11.83 -4.58
C PRO A 23 18.97 13.33 -4.67
N ASP A 24 19.40 13.91 -5.79
CA ASP A 24 19.55 15.34 -5.99
C ASP A 24 18.35 16.02 -6.68
N GLY A 25 17.31 15.23 -7.05
CA GLY A 25 16.10 15.74 -7.66
C GLY A 25 16.31 16.25 -9.11
N GLU A 26 17.24 15.66 -9.85
CA GLU A 26 17.57 16.06 -11.21
C GLU A 26 16.71 15.40 -12.28
N ILE A 27 16.07 14.25 -11.94
CA ILE A 27 15.25 13.47 -12.86
C ILE A 27 13.78 13.84 -12.69
N SER A 28 13.18 14.42 -13.72
CA SER A 28 11.76 14.77 -13.74
C SER A 28 11.05 14.12 -14.92
N LEU A 29 10.40 12.98 -14.67
CA LEU A 29 9.65 12.26 -15.70
C LEU A 29 8.30 12.94 -15.97
N SER A 30 7.90 12.95 -17.24
CA SER A 30 6.54 13.32 -17.62
C SER A 30 5.56 12.17 -17.37
N GLU A 31 4.26 12.48 -17.27
CA GLU A 31 3.21 11.46 -17.17
C GLU A 31 3.31 10.43 -18.30
N ALA A 32 3.56 10.87 -19.53
CA ALA A 32 3.73 9.98 -20.67
C ALA A 32 4.94 9.03 -20.52
N GLN A 33 6.06 9.50 -19.96
CA GLN A 33 7.21 8.65 -19.69
C GLN A 33 6.93 7.65 -18.56
N MET A 34 6.18 8.06 -17.52
CA MET A 34 5.75 7.15 -16.45
C MET A 34 4.80 6.08 -16.99
N GLN A 35 3.84 6.44 -17.83
CA GLN A 35 2.94 5.50 -18.50
C GLN A 35 3.70 4.49 -19.35
N VAL A 36 4.72 4.93 -20.09
CA VAL A 36 5.60 4.03 -20.87
C VAL A 36 6.34 3.06 -19.96
N LEU A 37 6.89 3.53 -18.82
CA LEU A 37 7.56 2.64 -17.86
C LEU A 37 6.60 1.61 -17.26
N ALA A 38 5.37 2.02 -16.95
CA ALA A 38 4.35 1.18 -16.31
C ALA A 38 3.67 0.20 -17.28
N ASP A 39 3.77 0.43 -18.60
CA ASP A 39 3.14 -0.44 -19.60
C ASP A 39 3.74 -1.85 -19.56
N ARG A 40 2.87 -2.88 -19.38
CA ARG A 40 3.30 -4.28 -19.23
C ARG A 40 3.68 -4.96 -20.55
N HIS A 41 3.38 -4.34 -21.69
CA HIS A 41 3.64 -4.89 -23.02
C HIS A 41 4.78 -4.15 -23.73
N PHE A 42 4.87 -2.84 -23.56
CA PHE A 42 5.81 -1.98 -24.30
C PHE A 42 6.87 -1.33 -23.40
N GLY A 43 6.71 -1.44 -22.07
CA GLY A 43 7.63 -0.91 -21.09
C GLY A 43 8.18 -1.99 -20.16
N ILE A 44 8.47 -1.60 -18.92
CA ILE A 44 8.93 -2.50 -17.86
C ILE A 44 7.72 -3.22 -17.22
N GLY A 45 6.59 -2.52 -17.16
CA GLY A 45 5.37 -2.97 -16.51
C GLY A 45 5.40 -2.82 -15.00
N ALA A 46 4.44 -2.08 -14.43
CA ALA A 46 4.30 -1.92 -12.99
C ALA A 46 2.93 -1.36 -12.63
N ASP A 47 2.51 -1.56 -11.37
CA ASP A 47 1.36 -0.88 -10.78
C ASP A 47 1.68 0.58 -10.44
N GLY A 48 2.97 0.91 -10.27
CA GLY A 48 3.41 2.26 -10.02
C GLY A 48 4.92 2.47 -10.11
N ILE A 49 5.30 3.74 -10.06
CA ILE A 49 6.69 4.21 -10.19
C ILE A 49 7.08 4.89 -8.87
N ILE A 50 8.24 4.56 -8.33
CA ILE A 50 8.75 5.16 -7.10
C ILE A 50 10.12 5.78 -7.36
N ARG A 51 10.22 7.10 -7.21
CA ARG A 51 11.48 7.83 -7.22
C ARG A 51 12.00 7.95 -5.78
N ALA A 52 13.24 7.54 -5.55
CA ALA A 52 13.93 7.77 -4.29
C ALA A 52 14.68 9.10 -4.36
N VAL A 53 14.15 10.12 -3.73
CA VAL A 53 14.70 11.47 -3.72
C VAL A 53 14.92 11.94 -2.28
N ARG A 54 15.90 12.81 -2.04
CA ARG A 54 16.05 13.43 -0.72
C ARG A 54 14.89 14.38 -0.47
N SER A 55 14.39 14.41 0.77
CA SER A 55 13.21 15.21 1.12
C SER A 55 13.42 16.72 0.87
N ASP A 56 14.64 17.25 1.04
CA ASP A 56 15.02 18.64 0.75
C ASP A 56 15.21 18.93 -0.76
N LYS A 57 15.17 17.89 -1.61
CA LYS A 57 15.32 17.98 -3.07
C LYS A 57 14.03 17.61 -3.82
N LEU A 58 12.95 17.32 -3.08
CA LEU A 58 11.69 16.93 -3.70
C LEU A 58 11.17 18.05 -4.61
N ASN A 59 10.92 17.68 -5.84
CA ASN A 59 10.30 18.51 -6.86
C ASN A 59 9.31 17.68 -7.69
N ARG A 60 8.46 18.34 -8.44
CA ARG A 60 7.52 17.72 -9.34
C ARG A 60 7.38 18.52 -10.64
N ARG A 61 6.93 17.86 -11.68
CA ARG A 61 6.63 18.52 -12.95
C ARG A 61 5.22 19.13 -12.91
N GLU A 62 5.13 20.40 -13.32
CA GLU A 62 3.87 21.09 -13.61
C GLU A 62 3.90 21.56 -15.07
N GLY A 63 3.28 20.79 -15.96
CA GLY A 63 3.36 21.05 -17.39
C GLY A 63 4.79 20.94 -17.94
N LYS A 64 5.39 22.07 -18.32
CA LYS A 64 6.79 22.14 -18.80
C LYS A 64 7.80 22.51 -17.70
N ASP A 65 7.33 23.01 -16.58
CA ASP A 65 8.16 23.50 -15.49
C ASP A 65 8.41 22.42 -14.45
N VAL A 66 9.50 22.54 -13.72
CA VAL A 66 9.81 21.76 -12.54
C VAL A 66 9.73 22.68 -11.34
N VAL A 67 8.87 22.34 -10.38
CA VAL A 67 8.61 23.14 -9.20
C VAL A 67 8.96 22.37 -7.93
N VAL A 68 9.33 23.08 -6.88
CA VAL A 68 9.54 22.45 -5.55
C VAL A 68 8.21 21.89 -5.04
N ASP A 69 8.24 20.67 -4.53
CA ASP A 69 7.08 20.08 -3.85
C ASP A 69 7.27 20.23 -2.32
N GLU A 70 6.38 21.00 -1.70
CA GLU A 70 6.45 21.29 -0.26
C GLU A 70 6.26 20.05 0.64
N ALA A 71 5.82 18.92 0.09
CA ALA A 71 5.66 17.68 0.86
C ALA A 71 6.98 17.20 1.47
N GLY A 72 8.11 17.41 0.79
CA GLY A 72 9.43 17.10 1.34
C GLY A 72 9.80 17.96 2.54
N ALA A 73 9.54 19.26 2.45
CA ALA A 73 9.78 20.19 3.57
C ALA A 73 8.85 19.88 4.76
N ARG A 74 7.58 19.51 4.50
CA ARG A 74 6.65 19.07 5.56
C ARG A 74 7.14 17.82 6.26
N ALA A 75 7.62 16.82 5.51
CA ALA A 75 8.17 15.60 6.09
C ALA A 75 9.36 15.86 7.01
N LEU A 76 10.29 16.71 6.60
CA LEU A 76 11.45 17.12 7.44
C LEU A 76 11.04 17.96 8.66
N ALA A 77 9.96 18.72 8.57
CA ALA A 77 9.42 19.46 9.72
C ALA A 77 8.71 18.55 10.73
N GLU A 78 8.05 17.49 10.24
CA GLU A 78 7.42 16.45 11.07
C GLU A 78 8.49 15.58 11.76
N GLU A 79 9.47 15.09 10.99
CA GLU A 79 10.55 14.23 11.47
C GLU A 79 11.86 14.56 10.71
N PRO A 80 12.84 15.21 11.35
CA PRO A 80 14.10 15.58 10.70
C PRO A 80 14.92 14.38 10.18
N ALA A 81 14.69 13.16 10.70
CA ALA A 81 15.30 11.94 10.22
C ALA A 81 14.70 11.41 8.92
N ALA A 82 13.53 11.92 8.48
CA ALA A 82 12.90 11.56 7.22
C ALA A 82 13.63 12.18 6.01
N THR A 83 14.92 11.89 5.89
CA THR A 83 15.81 12.47 4.87
C THR A 83 15.54 11.94 3.46
N TRP A 84 14.88 10.79 3.34
CA TRP A 84 14.45 10.18 2.09
C TRP A 84 12.95 10.27 1.92
N PHE A 85 12.52 10.63 0.70
CA PHE A 85 11.12 10.78 0.32
C PHE A 85 10.74 9.72 -0.71
N MET A 86 9.66 9.00 -0.45
CA MET A 86 9.04 8.08 -1.40
C MET A 86 8.12 8.87 -2.34
N ASP A 87 8.67 9.32 -3.45
CA ASP A 87 7.93 10.04 -4.49
C ASP A 87 7.21 9.04 -5.40
N TYR A 88 5.94 8.78 -5.08
CA TYR A 88 5.16 7.70 -5.66
C TYR A 88 4.15 8.20 -6.69
N TYR A 89 4.11 7.52 -7.84
CA TYR A 89 3.20 7.75 -8.96
C TYR A 89 2.47 6.46 -9.33
N ASN A 90 1.19 6.58 -9.65
CA ASN A 90 0.40 5.49 -10.22
C ASN A 90 0.86 5.16 -11.66
N ALA A 91 0.41 4.03 -12.21
CA ALA A 91 0.74 3.61 -13.58
C ALA A 91 0.30 4.61 -14.66
N ASP A 92 -0.71 5.43 -14.41
CA ASP A 92 -1.17 6.49 -15.31
C ASP A 92 -0.33 7.79 -15.24
N GLY A 93 0.67 7.82 -14.35
CA GLY A 93 1.53 8.98 -14.11
C GLY A 93 0.97 9.98 -13.09
N SER A 94 -0.22 9.76 -12.56
CA SER A 94 -0.78 10.61 -11.52
C SER A 94 -0.03 10.45 -10.19
N VAL A 95 0.11 11.55 -9.47
CA VAL A 95 0.72 11.55 -8.14
C VAL A 95 -0.15 10.78 -7.16
N SER A 96 0.48 9.94 -6.34
CA SER A 96 -0.18 9.21 -5.26
C SER A 96 0.39 9.59 -3.89
N GLU A 97 -0.45 9.51 -2.86
CA GLU A 97 -0.06 9.98 -1.52
C GLU A 97 0.84 8.98 -0.79
N MET A 98 0.46 7.69 -0.78
CA MET A 98 1.19 6.62 -0.08
C MET A 98 0.66 5.24 -0.52
N CYS A 99 1.54 4.23 -0.44
CA CYS A 99 1.18 2.83 -0.64
C CYS A 99 1.94 1.96 0.39
N GLY A 100 1.22 1.24 1.23
CA GLY A 100 1.82 0.39 2.28
C GLY A 100 2.73 -0.72 1.73
N ASN A 101 2.42 -1.28 0.55
CA ASN A 101 3.29 -2.22 -0.15
C ASN A 101 4.53 -1.50 -0.70
N GLY A 102 4.32 -0.32 -1.31
CA GLY A 102 5.38 0.52 -1.87
C GLY A 102 6.41 0.96 -0.84
N VAL A 103 5.98 1.37 0.36
CA VAL A 103 6.88 1.80 1.44
C VAL A 103 7.83 0.67 1.85
N ARG A 104 7.35 -0.59 1.94
CA ARG A 104 8.22 -1.74 2.27
C ARG A 104 9.25 -2.00 1.17
N VAL A 105 8.83 -1.97 -0.08
CA VAL A 105 9.72 -2.15 -1.24
C VAL A 105 10.72 -1.01 -1.35
N PHE A 106 10.29 0.22 -1.07
CA PHE A 106 11.14 1.41 -1.03
C PHE A 106 12.21 1.32 0.05
N ALA A 107 11.87 0.94 1.27
CA ALA A 107 12.84 0.73 2.34
C ALA A 107 13.90 -0.31 1.96
N LYS A 108 13.47 -1.45 1.39
CA LYS A 108 14.38 -2.47 0.88
C LYS A 108 15.29 -1.93 -0.22
N PHE A 109 14.73 -1.15 -1.15
CA PHE A 109 15.49 -0.52 -2.23
C PHE A 109 16.57 0.42 -1.70
N LEU A 110 16.25 1.29 -0.74
CA LEU A 110 17.22 2.21 -0.13
C LEU A 110 18.37 1.45 0.53
N ILE A 111 18.07 0.37 1.25
CA ILE A 111 19.07 -0.44 1.95
C ILE A 111 19.95 -1.19 0.94
N GLU A 112 19.38 -1.93 -0.01
CA GLU A 112 20.14 -2.75 -0.95
C GLU A 112 20.90 -1.92 -2.00
N SER A 113 20.46 -0.69 -2.27
CA SER A 113 21.20 0.27 -3.11
C SER A 113 22.31 1.00 -2.35
N GLY A 114 22.48 0.74 -1.05
CA GLY A 114 23.50 1.39 -0.21
C GLY A 114 23.23 2.88 0.07
N LEU A 115 21.99 3.34 -0.16
CA LEU A 115 21.58 4.72 0.11
C LEU A 115 21.31 4.97 1.59
N VAL A 116 20.98 3.91 2.34
CA VAL A 116 20.72 3.91 3.78
C VAL A 116 21.34 2.66 4.40
N GLU A 117 21.97 2.83 5.56
CA GLU A 117 22.34 1.73 6.45
C GLU A 117 21.30 1.67 7.57
N LEU A 118 20.64 0.52 7.76
CA LEU A 118 19.70 0.29 8.84
C LEU A 118 20.12 -0.93 9.64
N LYS A 119 20.43 -0.72 10.93
CA LYS A 119 20.81 -1.80 11.84
C LYS A 119 19.58 -2.47 12.45
N SER A 120 19.74 -3.68 12.91
CA SER A 120 18.66 -4.40 13.61
C SER A 120 18.14 -3.60 14.81
N GLY A 121 16.85 -3.36 14.87
CA GLY A 121 16.19 -2.59 15.94
C GLY A 121 16.12 -1.08 15.69
N GLU A 122 16.72 -0.58 14.62
CA GLU A 122 16.55 0.80 14.17
C GLU A 122 15.30 0.94 13.29
N THR A 123 14.75 2.15 13.29
CA THR A 123 13.61 2.54 12.47
C THR A 123 14.06 3.55 11.43
N LEU A 124 13.63 3.37 10.19
CA LEU A 124 13.84 4.29 9.08
C LEU A 124 12.60 5.17 8.91
N ALA A 125 12.74 6.48 9.14
CA ALA A 125 11.71 7.44 8.83
C ALA A 125 11.73 7.77 7.32
N ILE A 126 10.59 7.60 6.66
CA ILE A 126 10.41 7.83 5.23
C ILE A 126 9.35 8.92 5.02
N GLY A 127 9.72 10.00 4.33
CA GLY A 127 8.77 11.03 3.92
C GLY A 127 7.83 10.50 2.84
N THR A 128 6.54 10.78 2.97
CA THR A 128 5.51 10.53 1.94
C THR A 128 4.56 11.72 1.87
N ARG A 129 3.73 11.82 0.84
CA ARG A 129 2.71 12.87 0.76
C ARG A 129 1.61 12.72 1.80
N ALA A 130 1.45 11.52 2.38
CA ALA A 130 0.54 11.25 3.50
C ALA A 130 1.21 11.40 4.89
N GLY A 131 2.35 12.11 4.99
CA GLY A 131 3.14 12.27 6.21
C GLY A 131 4.29 11.26 6.30
N VAL A 132 5.02 11.29 7.39
CA VAL A 132 6.15 10.38 7.64
C VAL A 132 5.65 8.96 7.96
N ARG A 133 6.39 7.96 7.51
CA ARG A 133 6.15 6.55 7.83
C ARG A 133 7.41 5.93 8.42
N ASP A 134 7.24 5.32 9.57
CA ASP A 134 8.30 4.59 10.25
C ASP A 134 8.33 3.14 9.76
N VAL A 135 9.51 2.72 9.32
CA VAL A 135 9.75 1.38 8.80
C VAL A 135 10.82 0.69 9.62
N ALA A 136 10.50 -0.48 10.16
CA ALA A 136 11.43 -1.34 10.86
C ALA A 136 11.63 -2.66 10.11
N VAL A 137 12.83 -3.24 10.23
CA VAL A 137 13.13 -4.59 9.73
C VAL A 137 12.81 -5.61 10.82
N ASN A 138 12.07 -6.65 10.47
CA ASN A 138 11.77 -7.76 11.36
C ASN A 138 12.00 -9.13 10.68
N ALA A 139 11.72 -10.23 11.38
CA ALA A 139 11.92 -11.58 10.86
C ALA A 139 11.08 -11.93 9.63
N THR A 140 9.97 -11.23 9.40
CA THR A 140 9.05 -11.46 8.26
C THR A 140 9.27 -10.48 7.11
N GLY A 141 10.21 -9.55 7.24
CA GLY A 141 10.53 -8.51 6.26
C GLY A 141 10.49 -7.11 6.84
N PHE A 142 9.62 -6.25 6.32
CA PHE A 142 9.50 -4.85 6.72
C PHE A 142 8.15 -4.60 7.40
N GLN A 143 8.19 -3.86 8.49
CA GLN A 143 7.00 -3.41 9.23
C GLN A 143 6.88 -1.89 9.10
N VAL A 144 5.69 -1.42 8.74
CA VAL A 144 5.34 -0.01 8.57
C VAL A 144 4.29 0.37 9.60
N ASP A 145 4.49 1.46 10.33
CA ASP A 145 3.40 2.09 11.09
C ASP A 145 2.46 2.80 10.12
N MET A 146 1.23 2.31 10.03
CA MET A 146 0.17 2.86 9.17
C MET A 146 -0.59 3.99 9.86
N GLY A 147 -0.27 4.25 11.15
CA GLY A 147 -0.88 5.30 11.95
C GLY A 147 -2.26 4.94 12.49
N ARG A 148 -3.06 5.98 12.72
CA ARG A 148 -4.41 5.86 13.28
C ARG A 148 -5.43 5.43 12.24
N TRP A 149 -6.50 4.85 12.71
CA TRP A 149 -7.63 4.39 11.93
C TRP A 149 -8.95 4.76 12.62
N LYS A 150 -10.06 4.65 11.90
CA LYS A 150 -11.40 4.83 12.47
C LYS A 150 -12.43 4.01 11.71
N PHE A 151 -13.51 3.65 12.40
CA PHE A 151 -14.73 3.22 11.72
C PHE A 151 -15.43 4.45 11.14
N ASP A 152 -16.01 4.31 9.97
CA ASP A 152 -16.91 5.31 9.38
C ASP A 152 -18.35 4.91 9.66
N ASP A 153 -19.26 5.89 9.83
CA ASP A 153 -20.71 5.66 9.92
C ASP A 153 -21.28 5.30 8.53
N PHE A 154 -20.74 4.20 7.96
CA PHE A 154 -21.08 3.76 6.63
C PHE A 154 -21.09 2.22 6.57
N GLU A 155 -22.31 1.66 6.54
CA GLU A 155 -22.57 0.22 6.48
C GLU A 155 -23.43 -0.11 5.27
N PRO A 156 -22.87 -0.09 4.05
CA PRO A 156 -23.64 -0.35 2.83
C PRO A 156 -23.97 -1.83 2.68
N LEU A 157 -25.06 -2.11 1.98
CA LEU A 157 -25.30 -3.42 1.43
C LEU A 157 -24.44 -3.59 0.17
N VAL A 158 -23.62 -4.63 0.11
CA VAL A 158 -22.66 -4.89 -0.96
C VAL A 158 -23.15 -6.03 -1.84
N ARG A 159 -23.24 -5.77 -3.16
CA ARG A 159 -23.52 -6.79 -4.18
C ARG A 159 -22.30 -6.96 -5.07
N THR A 160 -21.87 -8.20 -5.25
CA THR A 160 -20.78 -8.52 -6.17
C THR A 160 -21.15 -9.71 -7.04
N ARG A 161 -20.65 -9.74 -8.27
CA ARG A 161 -20.88 -10.85 -9.19
C ARG A 161 -20.20 -12.12 -8.64
N GLY A 162 -20.85 -13.27 -8.70
CA GLY A 162 -20.37 -14.52 -8.14
C GLY A 162 -20.76 -14.78 -6.69
N VAL A 163 -21.25 -13.74 -5.96
CA VAL A 163 -21.81 -13.90 -4.61
C VAL A 163 -23.34 -13.81 -4.71
N GLN A 164 -24.05 -14.88 -4.30
CA GLN A 164 -25.50 -14.99 -4.55
C GLN A 164 -26.34 -14.00 -3.75
N VAL A 165 -25.89 -13.65 -2.53
CA VAL A 165 -26.64 -12.81 -1.61
C VAL A 165 -25.83 -11.58 -1.29
N ALA A 166 -26.50 -10.41 -1.34
CA ALA A 166 -25.88 -9.17 -0.89
C ALA A 166 -25.47 -9.27 0.57
N ARG A 167 -24.30 -8.73 0.90
CA ARG A 167 -23.69 -8.79 2.23
C ARG A 167 -23.61 -7.40 2.85
N PRO A 168 -23.78 -7.26 4.17
CA PRO A 168 -23.46 -6.01 4.84
C PRO A 168 -21.95 -5.74 4.78
N GLY A 169 -21.59 -4.49 4.49
CA GLY A 169 -20.22 -4.00 4.53
C GLY A 169 -20.00 -3.13 5.77
N LEU A 170 -18.79 -3.10 6.28
CA LEU A 170 -18.35 -2.23 7.36
C LEU A 170 -17.38 -1.19 6.83
N GLY A 171 -17.73 0.08 6.96
CA GLY A 171 -16.90 1.20 6.54
C GLY A 171 -15.75 1.48 7.50
N LEU A 172 -14.56 1.65 6.96
CA LEU A 172 -13.32 1.95 7.69
C LEU A 172 -12.49 2.98 6.93
N ASN A 173 -11.70 3.75 7.68
CA ASN A 173 -10.71 4.67 7.13
C ASN A 173 -9.34 4.43 7.76
N VAL A 174 -8.36 4.11 6.91
CA VAL A 174 -6.95 3.88 7.27
C VAL A 174 -6.05 4.85 6.47
N GLY A 175 -6.52 6.10 6.34
CA GLY A 175 -5.96 7.11 5.44
C GLY A 175 -6.70 7.22 4.11
N ASN A 176 -7.44 6.18 3.72
CA ASN A 176 -8.35 6.11 2.58
C ASN A 176 -9.59 5.25 2.93
N PRO A 177 -10.71 5.39 2.18
CA PRO A 177 -11.96 4.69 2.50
C PRO A 177 -11.94 3.22 2.08
N HIS A 178 -12.40 2.35 2.99
CA HIS A 178 -12.56 0.92 2.80
C HIS A 178 -13.95 0.46 3.20
N VAL A 179 -14.45 -0.59 2.55
CA VAL A 179 -15.65 -1.33 2.93
C VAL A 179 -15.29 -2.81 3.02
N VAL A 180 -15.32 -3.37 4.23
CA VAL A 180 -14.99 -4.76 4.47
C VAL A 180 -16.26 -5.60 4.56
N VAL A 181 -16.28 -6.73 3.84
CA VAL A 181 -17.41 -7.63 3.68
C VAL A 181 -17.01 -9.03 4.16
N ALA A 182 -17.70 -9.57 5.15
CA ALA A 182 -17.50 -10.96 5.57
C ALA A 182 -18.26 -11.91 4.65
N LEU A 183 -17.56 -12.95 4.16
CA LEU A 183 -18.13 -14.04 3.40
C LEU A 183 -18.22 -15.30 4.25
N SER A 184 -19.09 -16.23 3.86
CA SER A 184 -19.40 -17.43 4.65
C SER A 184 -18.43 -18.57 4.45
N SER A 185 -17.70 -18.61 3.33
CA SER A 185 -16.79 -19.71 3.02
C SER A 185 -15.68 -19.30 2.04
N PRO A 186 -14.57 -20.06 1.98
CA PRO A 186 -13.53 -19.90 0.98
C PRO A 186 -14.04 -19.99 -0.46
N GLU A 187 -15.00 -20.87 -0.73
CA GLU A 187 -15.58 -21.07 -2.06
C GLU A 187 -16.35 -19.81 -2.51
N GLU A 188 -17.04 -19.13 -1.59
CA GLU A 188 -17.73 -17.88 -1.88
C GLU A 188 -16.72 -16.76 -2.23
N LEU A 189 -15.55 -16.74 -1.54
CA LEU A 189 -14.46 -15.83 -1.85
C LEU A 189 -13.85 -16.12 -3.23
N GLU A 190 -13.65 -17.37 -3.58
CA GLU A 190 -13.08 -17.79 -4.87
C GLU A 190 -14.02 -17.49 -6.05
N THR A 191 -15.34 -17.64 -5.87
CA THR A 191 -16.34 -17.37 -6.90
C THR A 191 -16.66 -15.90 -7.12
N ALA A 192 -16.30 -15.03 -6.18
CA ALA A 192 -16.49 -13.57 -6.31
C ALA A 192 -15.69 -13.05 -7.51
N ASP A 193 -16.38 -12.38 -8.43
CA ASP A 193 -15.75 -11.73 -9.59
C ASP A 193 -15.48 -10.27 -9.27
N LEU A 194 -14.26 -10.01 -8.79
CA LEU A 194 -13.79 -8.69 -8.40
C LEU A 194 -13.18 -7.89 -9.56
N THR A 195 -13.22 -8.41 -10.79
CA THR A 195 -12.92 -7.62 -11.99
C THR A 195 -14.03 -6.62 -12.29
N VAL A 196 -15.23 -6.85 -11.74
CA VAL A 196 -16.39 -5.97 -11.83
C VAL A 196 -16.54 -5.20 -10.52
N ILE A 197 -16.75 -3.89 -10.63
CA ILE A 197 -16.94 -2.99 -9.48
C ILE A 197 -18.10 -3.50 -8.61
N PRO A 198 -17.89 -3.80 -7.31
CA PRO A 198 -18.97 -4.12 -6.40
C PRO A 198 -19.94 -2.94 -6.23
N GLN A 199 -21.23 -3.24 -6.18
CA GLN A 199 -22.28 -2.24 -5.97
C GLN A 199 -22.49 -2.02 -4.48
N LEU A 200 -22.42 -0.76 -4.05
CA LEU A 200 -22.67 -0.33 -2.67
C LEU A 200 -24.01 0.39 -2.59
N GLU A 201 -24.84 0.04 -1.61
CA GLU A 201 -26.13 0.68 -1.36
C GLU A 201 -26.24 1.03 0.14
N PRO A 202 -26.17 2.32 0.51
CA PRO A 202 -25.97 3.49 -0.37
C PRO A 202 -24.58 3.49 -1.04
N ALA A 203 -24.44 4.22 -2.14
CA ALA A 203 -23.16 4.37 -2.83
C ALA A 203 -22.16 5.18 -1.97
N ALA A 204 -20.89 4.81 -1.98
CA ALA A 204 -19.83 5.59 -1.35
C ALA A 204 -19.60 6.90 -2.14
N PRO A 205 -19.69 8.09 -1.51
CA PRO A 205 -19.64 9.37 -2.23
C PRO A 205 -18.40 9.58 -3.09
N ASN A 206 -17.25 9.08 -2.62
CA ASN A 206 -15.96 9.20 -3.32
C ASN A 206 -15.40 7.83 -3.78
N GLY A 207 -16.27 6.81 -3.80
CA GLY A 207 -15.84 5.42 -3.96
C GLY A 207 -15.08 4.90 -2.75
N ALA A 208 -14.88 3.58 -2.71
CA ALA A 208 -14.12 2.90 -1.67
C ALA A 208 -13.38 1.69 -2.25
N ASN A 209 -12.32 1.23 -1.58
CA ASN A 209 -11.82 -0.11 -1.77
C ASN A 209 -12.80 -1.08 -1.11
N VAL A 210 -13.01 -2.24 -1.69
CA VAL A 210 -13.94 -3.24 -1.15
C VAL A 210 -13.20 -4.55 -0.92
N GLU A 211 -13.04 -4.91 0.35
CA GLU A 211 -12.36 -6.11 0.80
C GLU A 211 -13.39 -7.20 1.13
N PHE A 212 -13.19 -8.39 0.57
CA PHE A 212 -13.97 -9.58 0.89
C PHE A 212 -13.12 -10.51 1.73
N VAL A 213 -13.61 -10.85 2.92
CA VAL A 213 -12.83 -11.61 3.91
C VAL A 213 -13.52 -12.89 4.32
N VAL A 214 -12.72 -13.94 4.54
CA VAL A 214 -13.16 -15.20 5.13
C VAL A 214 -12.27 -15.51 6.33
N PRO A 215 -12.84 -15.61 7.53
CA PRO A 215 -12.12 -16.08 8.71
C PRO A 215 -11.66 -17.52 8.54
N SER A 216 -10.47 -17.85 9.07
CA SER A 216 -10.03 -19.25 9.17
C SER A 216 -10.83 -19.99 10.26
N ASP A 217 -10.86 -21.30 10.20
CA ASP A 217 -11.41 -22.14 11.26
C ASP A 217 -10.29 -23.08 11.79
N PRO A 218 -9.84 -22.90 13.03
CA PRO A 218 -10.24 -21.86 13.99
C PRO A 218 -9.75 -20.45 13.59
N LEU A 219 -10.51 -19.41 13.98
CA LEU A 219 -10.16 -18.02 13.73
C LEU A 219 -8.82 -17.62 14.35
N VAL A 220 -8.50 -18.17 15.52
CA VAL A 220 -7.30 -17.84 16.29
C VAL A 220 -6.48 -19.10 16.55
N THR A 221 -5.19 -19.03 16.19
CA THR A 221 -4.21 -20.07 16.47
C THR A 221 -2.98 -19.40 17.12
N ASP A 222 -2.53 -19.91 18.25
CA ASP A 222 -1.37 -19.40 19.00
C ASP A 222 -1.45 -17.87 19.30
N GLY A 223 -2.66 -17.37 19.57
CA GLY A 223 -2.90 -15.96 19.88
C GLY A 223 -2.87 -15.03 18.66
N VAL A 224 -2.81 -15.56 17.44
CA VAL A 224 -2.84 -14.83 16.17
C VAL A 224 -4.15 -15.11 15.45
N GLY A 225 -4.86 -14.06 15.05
CA GLY A 225 -6.03 -14.18 14.18
C GLY A 225 -5.63 -14.46 12.74
N HIS A 226 -6.39 -15.30 12.05
CA HIS A 226 -6.12 -15.67 10.66
C HIS A 226 -7.32 -15.40 9.78
N ILE A 227 -7.11 -14.67 8.69
CA ILE A 227 -8.11 -14.42 7.66
C ILE A 227 -7.52 -14.57 6.26
N ARG A 228 -8.39 -14.81 5.30
CA ARG A 228 -8.09 -14.78 3.88
C ARG A 228 -8.91 -13.69 3.23
N MET A 229 -8.33 -12.92 2.30
CA MET A 229 -9.07 -11.85 1.64
C MET A 229 -8.72 -11.71 0.16
N ARG A 230 -9.66 -11.11 -0.58
CA ARG A 230 -9.47 -10.52 -1.91
C ARG A 230 -10.04 -9.10 -1.91
N VAL A 231 -9.56 -8.24 -2.81
CA VAL A 231 -9.91 -6.81 -2.83
C VAL A 231 -10.23 -6.34 -4.25
N HIS A 232 -11.24 -5.48 -4.37
CA HIS A 232 -11.42 -4.59 -5.50
C HIS A 232 -10.97 -3.19 -5.10
N GLU A 233 -9.83 -2.74 -5.64
CA GLU A 233 -9.31 -1.41 -5.35
C GLU A 233 -10.00 -0.33 -6.20
N ARG A 234 -10.26 0.80 -5.56
CA ARG A 234 -10.84 1.97 -6.20
C ARG A 234 -9.94 2.48 -7.33
N GLY A 235 -10.45 2.47 -8.56
CA GLY A 235 -9.72 2.93 -9.75
C GLY A 235 -8.79 1.91 -10.39
N SER A 236 -8.48 0.78 -9.71
CA SER A 236 -7.56 -0.24 -10.22
C SER A 236 -8.21 -1.58 -10.51
N GLY A 237 -9.37 -1.87 -9.88
CA GLY A 237 -10.02 -3.17 -9.97
C GLY A 237 -9.43 -4.20 -9.00
N GLU A 238 -9.52 -5.49 -9.35
CA GLU A 238 -8.94 -6.53 -8.51
C GLU A 238 -7.40 -6.50 -8.59
N THR A 239 -6.77 -6.47 -7.42
CA THR A 239 -5.31 -6.54 -7.27
C THR A 239 -4.90 -7.72 -6.39
N LEU A 240 -3.62 -8.11 -6.49
CA LEU A 240 -3.08 -9.23 -5.71
C LEU A 240 -2.89 -8.89 -4.23
N SER A 241 -2.79 -7.61 -3.88
CA SER A 241 -2.57 -7.14 -2.50
C SER A 241 -2.79 -5.62 -2.39
N CYS A 242 -3.65 -5.20 -1.48
CA CYS A 242 -3.81 -3.82 -1.05
C CYS A 242 -3.36 -3.68 0.40
N GLY A 243 -2.30 -2.91 0.68
CA GLY A 243 -1.74 -2.81 2.04
C GLY A 243 -2.71 -2.22 3.06
N THR A 244 -3.41 -1.12 2.72
CA THR A 244 -4.45 -0.51 3.57
C THR A 244 -5.69 -1.41 3.68
N GLY A 245 -6.05 -2.13 2.61
CA GLY A 245 -7.14 -3.10 2.62
C GLY A 245 -6.87 -4.29 3.55
N VAL A 246 -5.63 -4.78 3.61
CA VAL A 246 -5.21 -5.82 4.57
C VAL A 246 -5.39 -5.35 6.01
N VAL A 247 -5.01 -4.10 6.29
CA VAL A 247 -5.22 -3.48 7.60
C VAL A 247 -6.71 -3.35 7.91
N ALA A 248 -7.51 -2.82 6.97
CA ALA A 248 -8.96 -2.68 7.14
C ALA A 248 -9.64 -4.03 7.40
N ALA A 249 -9.26 -5.08 6.66
CA ALA A 249 -9.79 -6.43 6.83
C ALA A 249 -9.51 -7.01 8.23
N ALA A 250 -8.29 -6.84 8.74
CA ALA A 250 -7.91 -7.29 10.08
C ALA A 250 -8.68 -6.52 11.16
N LEU A 251 -8.80 -5.19 11.03
CA LEU A 251 -9.55 -4.33 11.97
C LEU A 251 -11.04 -4.68 12.00
N ALA A 252 -11.66 -4.87 10.85
CA ALA A 252 -13.06 -5.26 10.75
C ALA A 252 -13.31 -6.64 11.38
N THR A 253 -12.45 -7.61 11.08
CA THR A 253 -12.59 -8.95 11.64
C THR A 253 -12.38 -8.96 13.16
N ARG A 254 -11.40 -8.19 13.68
CA ARG A 254 -11.20 -7.99 15.12
C ARG A 254 -12.46 -7.40 15.77
N HIS A 255 -13.06 -6.40 15.15
CA HIS A 255 -14.31 -5.79 15.63
C HIS A 255 -15.45 -6.80 15.72
N TRP A 256 -15.68 -7.60 14.69
CA TRP A 256 -16.74 -8.62 14.68
C TRP A 256 -16.48 -9.76 15.67
N ALA A 257 -15.22 -10.13 15.90
CA ALA A 257 -14.84 -11.14 16.86
C ALA A 257 -15.01 -10.70 18.33
N GLY A 258 -15.13 -9.38 18.58
CA GLY A 258 -15.46 -8.81 19.89
C GLY A 258 -14.30 -8.73 20.86
N ALA A 259 -14.62 -8.52 22.18
CA ALA A 259 -13.68 -8.16 23.25
C ALA A 259 -12.72 -9.30 23.57
N GLY A 260 -12.30 -10.15 22.97
CA GLY A 260 -11.29 -11.23 23.19
C GLY A 260 -10.43 -11.43 21.95
N ALA A 261 -10.70 -10.65 20.90
CA ALA A 261 -9.98 -10.78 19.64
C ALA A 261 -8.49 -10.40 19.80
N PRO A 262 -7.58 -11.10 19.14
CA PRO A 262 -6.16 -10.81 19.24
C PRO A 262 -5.80 -9.48 18.57
N ASN A 263 -4.66 -8.90 18.98
CA ASN A 263 -4.10 -7.72 18.35
C ASN A 263 -3.17 -8.06 17.18
N ASN A 264 -2.81 -9.32 17.00
CA ASN A 264 -1.95 -9.79 15.92
C ASN A 264 -2.77 -10.62 14.93
N TRP A 265 -2.63 -10.31 13.66
CA TRP A 265 -3.37 -10.95 12.58
C TRP A 265 -2.43 -11.37 11.45
N ARG A 266 -2.72 -12.51 10.88
CA ARG A 266 -2.19 -12.98 9.62
C ARG A 266 -3.27 -12.87 8.55
N VAL A 267 -2.95 -12.24 7.45
CA VAL A 267 -3.85 -12.03 6.33
C VAL A 267 -3.26 -12.63 5.07
N ASP A 268 -3.90 -13.67 4.57
CA ASP A 268 -3.52 -14.29 3.30
C ASP A 268 -4.28 -13.58 2.15
N VAL A 269 -3.51 -13.09 1.19
CA VAL A 269 -3.99 -12.43 -0.04
C VAL A 269 -3.48 -13.20 -1.26
N PRO A 270 -4.03 -12.99 -2.48
CA PRO A 270 -3.53 -13.68 -3.67
C PRO A 270 -2.02 -13.53 -3.91
N GLY A 271 -1.44 -12.40 -3.53
CA GLY A 271 -0.01 -12.11 -3.68
C GLY A 271 0.89 -12.66 -2.56
N GLY A 272 0.35 -13.26 -1.51
CA GLY A 272 1.14 -13.82 -0.39
C GLY A 272 0.50 -13.59 0.97
N THR A 273 1.34 -13.50 2.01
CA THR A 273 0.87 -13.34 3.40
C THR A 273 1.44 -12.07 4.01
N LEU A 274 0.58 -11.34 4.72
CA LEU A 274 0.91 -10.12 5.46
C LEU A 274 0.52 -10.28 6.93
N SER A 275 1.17 -9.52 7.80
CA SER A 275 0.84 -9.46 9.22
C SER A 275 0.36 -8.07 9.59
N VAL A 276 -0.65 -8.00 10.45
CA VAL A 276 -1.20 -6.76 10.99
C VAL A 276 -1.13 -6.81 12.50
N ARG A 277 -0.69 -5.74 13.12
CA ARG A 277 -0.61 -5.61 14.57
C ARG A 277 -1.21 -4.29 15.03
N MET A 278 -2.19 -4.34 15.92
CA MET A 278 -2.71 -3.19 16.63
C MET A 278 -1.90 -3.00 17.91
N PHE A 279 -1.53 -1.75 18.20
CA PHE A 279 -0.73 -1.43 19.40
C PHE A 279 -1.06 -0.04 19.94
N PRO A 280 -1.00 0.17 21.27
CA PRO A 280 -1.26 1.46 21.89
C PRO A 280 -0.08 2.42 21.66
N THR A 281 -0.39 3.69 21.44
CA THR A 281 0.53 4.82 21.44
C THR A 281 0.00 5.93 22.34
N GLU A 282 0.76 6.99 22.56
CA GLU A 282 0.30 8.18 23.30
C GLU A 282 -0.86 8.88 22.58
N GLU A 283 -0.95 8.75 21.28
CA GLU A 283 -1.97 9.37 20.41
C GLU A 283 -3.23 8.50 20.24
N GLY A 284 -3.22 7.27 20.75
CA GLY A 284 -4.28 6.29 20.60
C GLY A 284 -3.79 4.95 20.06
N GLU A 285 -4.69 4.12 19.54
CA GLU A 285 -4.31 2.85 18.94
C GLU A 285 -3.83 3.07 17.50
N HIS A 286 -2.60 2.63 17.21
CA HIS A 286 -2.03 2.54 15.88
C HIS A 286 -2.11 1.12 15.33
N VAL A 287 -1.90 1.00 14.04
CA VAL A 287 -1.86 -0.28 13.35
C VAL A 287 -0.58 -0.37 12.50
N ALA A 288 0.15 -1.48 12.66
CA ALA A 288 1.31 -1.78 11.85
C ALA A 288 0.99 -2.85 10.81
N LEU A 289 1.52 -2.67 9.61
CA LEU A 289 1.48 -3.63 8.50
C LEU A 289 2.88 -4.20 8.30
N ALA A 290 3.04 -5.52 8.35
CA ALA A 290 4.31 -6.17 8.09
C ALA A 290 4.20 -7.22 6.98
N GLY A 291 5.29 -7.36 6.20
CA GLY A 291 5.35 -8.35 5.15
C GLY A 291 6.63 -8.29 4.33
N PRO A 292 6.77 -9.21 3.38
CA PRO A 292 7.95 -9.28 2.52
C PRO A 292 8.01 -8.10 1.55
N ALA A 293 9.23 -7.80 1.13
CA ALA A 293 9.52 -6.98 -0.02
C ALA A 293 10.59 -7.70 -0.86
N THR A 294 10.42 -7.72 -2.18
CA THR A 294 11.33 -8.40 -3.09
C THR A 294 11.81 -7.44 -4.16
N LEU A 295 13.12 -7.32 -4.35
CA LEU A 295 13.71 -6.73 -5.56
C LEU A 295 13.98 -7.86 -6.53
N VAL A 296 13.48 -7.73 -7.76
CA VAL A 296 13.44 -8.84 -8.73
C VAL A 296 14.61 -8.76 -9.71
N TYR A 297 14.82 -7.59 -10.31
CA TYR A 297 15.92 -7.33 -11.24
C TYR A 297 16.19 -5.83 -11.36
N THR A 298 17.35 -5.50 -11.91
CA THR A 298 17.77 -4.14 -12.26
C THR A 298 17.99 -4.04 -13.77
N GLY A 299 17.91 -2.84 -14.31
CA GLY A 299 18.15 -2.59 -15.72
C GLY A 299 18.37 -1.13 -16.03
N ILE A 300 18.53 -0.86 -17.32
CA ILE A 300 18.60 0.49 -17.89
C ILE A 300 17.54 0.60 -18.98
N VAL A 301 16.81 1.71 -18.98
CA VAL A 301 15.83 2.01 -20.02
C VAL A 301 16.10 3.39 -20.62
N GLU A 302 15.98 3.49 -21.94
CA GLU A 302 16.09 4.75 -22.67
C GLU A 302 14.69 5.33 -22.87
N LEU A 303 14.46 6.53 -22.31
CA LEU A 303 13.19 7.25 -22.42
C LEU A 303 13.34 8.40 -23.45
N ALA A 304 12.39 8.46 -24.37
CA ALA A 304 12.34 9.51 -25.40
C ALA A 304 11.88 10.87 -24.84
#